data_7e11240cc1a523d7df444dced0b95f7d
#
_entry.id   7e11240cc1a523d7df444dced0b95f7d
#
_cell.length_a   1.000
_cell.length_b   1.000
_cell.length_c   1.000
_cell.angle_alpha   90.00
_cell.angle_beta   90.00
_cell.angle_gamma   90.00
#
_symmetry.space_group_name_H-M   'P 1'
#
loop_
_entity.id
_entity.type
_entity.pdbx_description
1 polymer ?
#
loop_
_entity_poly.entity_id
_entity_poly.type
_entity_poly.pdbx_seq_one_letter_code
_entity_poly.pdbx_strand_id
1 'polypeptide(L)'
;MPKIEICLDSVESIIASEQGGADRVEFCSDLFEGGLTPSLGMFKVAKGRTAIPINVMIRPRGGDFCYSDLEFEAMKEDARLFKEAGANALVFGILTPEGKIDKTRSRELIAIARPLPVTFHRAFDMTSDPFEAIEDLIELGVERVLTSGGE
;
A
#
# COMPACT_ATOMS: atom_id res chain seq x y z
N MET A 1 17.81 -13.15 5.34
CA MET A 1 16.66 -14.03 5.70
C MET A 1 15.39 -13.41 5.15
N PRO A 2 14.42 -14.22 4.70
CA PRO A 2 13.12 -13.70 4.31
C PRO A 2 12.43 -13.04 5.50
N LYS A 3 11.63 -12.00 5.24
CA LYS A 3 10.83 -11.33 6.26
C LYS A 3 9.37 -11.77 6.16
N ILE A 4 8.71 -11.84 7.31
CA ILE A 4 7.29 -12.16 7.41
C ILE A 4 6.51 -10.84 7.53
N GLU A 5 5.65 -10.58 6.56
CA GLU A 5 4.68 -9.49 6.58
C GLU A 5 3.27 -10.05 6.62
N ILE A 6 2.46 -9.60 7.58
CA ILE A 6 1.07 -10.03 7.73
C ILE A 6 0.13 -8.93 7.24
N CYS A 7 -0.70 -9.25 6.25
CA CYS A 7 -1.79 -8.39 5.81
C CYS A 7 -3.01 -8.61 6.73
N LEU A 8 -3.57 -7.52 7.25
CA LEU A 8 -4.60 -7.57 8.29
C LEU A 8 -5.42 -6.28 8.34
N ASP A 9 -6.55 -6.30 9.06
CA ASP A 9 -7.51 -5.20 9.10
C ASP A 9 -8.02 -4.84 10.50
N SER A 10 -7.34 -5.29 11.56
CA SER A 10 -7.70 -4.92 12.93
C SER A 10 -6.48 -4.62 13.80
N VAL A 11 -6.69 -3.79 14.83
CA VAL A 11 -5.65 -3.46 15.80
C VAL A 11 -5.24 -4.70 16.60
N GLU A 12 -6.19 -5.55 16.96
CA GLU A 12 -5.96 -6.81 17.66
C GLU A 12 -5.05 -7.75 16.85
N SER A 13 -5.28 -7.82 15.54
CA SER A 13 -4.43 -8.63 14.65
C SER A 13 -3.01 -8.07 14.54
N ILE A 14 -2.83 -6.74 14.59
CA ILE A 14 -1.49 -6.13 14.65
C ILE A 14 -0.75 -6.57 15.91
N ILE A 15 -1.41 -6.48 17.08
CA ILE A 15 -0.84 -6.89 18.36
C ILE A 15 -0.47 -8.38 18.34
N ALA A 16 -1.38 -9.23 17.85
CA ALA A 16 -1.13 -10.67 17.73
C ALA A 16 0.03 -10.99 16.77
N SER A 17 0.17 -10.24 15.67
CA SER A 17 1.27 -10.41 14.72
C SER A 17 2.63 -10.06 15.34
N GLU A 18 2.70 -8.99 16.12
CA GLU A 18 3.91 -8.63 16.87
C GLU A 18 4.28 -9.71 17.87
N GLN A 19 3.31 -10.21 18.65
CA GLN A 19 3.52 -11.30 19.61
C GLN A 19 3.94 -12.61 18.92
N GLY A 20 3.44 -12.86 17.73
CA GLY A 20 3.78 -14.02 16.90
C GLY A 20 5.14 -13.94 16.21
N GLY A 21 5.84 -12.79 16.30
CA GLY A 21 7.17 -12.60 15.74
C GLY A 21 7.19 -12.22 14.25
N ALA A 22 6.12 -11.62 13.74
CA ALA A 22 6.14 -11.02 12.40
C ALA A 22 7.14 -9.85 12.35
N ASP A 23 7.76 -9.63 11.20
CA ASP A 23 8.72 -8.54 11.01
C ASP A 23 8.05 -7.20 10.78
N ARG A 24 6.85 -7.21 10.19
CA ARG A 24 6.03 -6.04 9.89
C ARG A 24 4.61 -6.45 9.52
N VAL A 25 3.72 -5.48 9.44
CA VAL A 25 2.34 -5.69 9.01
C VAL A 25 1.97 -4.74 7.87
N GLU A 26 1.07 -5.18 7.00
CA GLU A 26 0.35 -4.35 6.04
C GLU A 26 -1.05 -4.11 6.59
N PHE A 27 -1.32 -2.87 6.97
CA PHE A 27 -2.59 -2.51 7.61
C PHE A 27 -3.57 -1.97 6.59
N CYS A 28 -4.70 -2.66 6.52
CA CYS A 28 -5.82 -2.36 5.63
C CYS A 28 -7.11 -2.14 6.43
N SER A 29 -8.18 -1.85 5.74
CA SER A 29 -9.55 -2.16 6.10
C SER A 29 -10.14 -3.07 5.03
N ASP A 30 -11.27 -3.71 5.30
CA ASP A 30 -12.07 -4.46 4.34
C ASP A 30 -11.24 -5.45 3.47
N LEU A 31 -10.74 -6.49 4.11
CA LEU A 31 -10.00 -7.55 3.40
C LEU A 31 -10.88 -8.33 2.40
N PHE A 32 -12.22 -8.28 2.53
CA PHE A 32 -13.12 -8.88 1.54
C PHE A 32 -13.01 -8.20 0.18
N GLU A 33 -12.74 -6.88 0.16
CA GLU A 33 -12.43 -6.12 -1.05
C GLU A 33 -10.94 -6.18 -1.47
N GLY A 34 -10.16 -7.00 -0.77
CA GLY A 34 -8.72 -7.13 -1.00
C GLY A 34 -7.87 -6.09 -0.29
N GLY A 35 -8.44 -5.36 0.66
CA GLY A 35 -7.77 -4.34 1.44
C GLY A 35 -7.94 -2.93 0.90
N LEU A 36 -8.46 -2.05 1.73
CA LEU A 36 -8.67 -0.61 1.49
C LEU A 36 -7.88 0.21 2.51
N THR A 37 -7.87 1.51 2.34
CA THR A 37 -7.26 2.44 3.31
C THR A 37 -7.91 2.28 4.68
N PRO A 38 -7.13 2.01 5.75
CA PRO A 38 -7.68 1.94 7.12
C PRO A 38 -8.03 3.32 7.64
N SER A 39 -8.84 3.39 8.71
CA SER A 39 -9.07 4.67 9.37
C SER A 39 -7.80 5.15 10.09
N LEU A 40 -7.58 6.47 10.05
CA LEU A 40 -6.46 7.10 10.76
C LEU A 40 -6.57 6.88 12.28
N GLY A 41 -7.82 6.81 12.81
CA GLY A 41 -8.06 6.52 14.24
C GLY A 41 -7.55 5.15 14.64
N MET A 42 -7.88 4.10 13.89
CA MET A 42 -7.38 2.74 14.15
C MET A 42 -5.84 2.69 14.05
N PHE A 43 -5.27 3.36 13.05
CA PHE A 43 -3.82 3.44 12.89
C PHE A 43 -3.14 4.09 14.11
N LYS A 44 -3.66 5.21 14.60
CA LYS A 44 -3.11 5.90 15.79
C LYS A 44 -3.20 5.03 17.05
N VAL A 45 -4.31 4.30 17.22
CA VAL A 45 -4.46 3.36 18.34
C VAL A 45 -3.42 2.24 18.22
N ALA A 46 -3.24 1.66 17.03
CA ALA A 46 -2.23 0.63 16.80
C ALA A 46 -0.81 1.13 17.11
N LYS A 47 -0.44 2.30 16.60
CA LYS A 47 0.88 2.92 16.86
C LYS A 47 1.14 3.16 18.35
N GLY A 48 0.13 3.42 19.14
CA GLY A 48 0.25 3.58 20.59
C GLY A 48 0.33 2.26 21.37
N ARG A 49 0.12 1.12 20.73
CA ARG A 49 0.04 -0.20 21.38
C ARG A 49 1.12 -1.18 20.95
N THR A 50 1.81 -0.92 19.83
CA THR A 50 2.80 -1.83 19.26
C THR A 50 4.02 -1.07 18.77
N ALA A 51 5.14 -1.77 18.68
CA ALA A 51 6.38 -1.25 18.09
C ALA A 51 6.64 -1.84 16.68
N ILE A 52 5.83 -2.83 16.25
CA ILE A 52 5.98 -3.46 14.94
C ILE A 52 5.86 -2.43 13.82
N PRO A 53 6.69 -2.47 12.77
CA PRO A 53 6.52 -1.62 11.60
C PRO A 53 5.17 -1.82 10.93
N ILE A 54 4.44 -0.71 10.69
CA ILE A 54 3.12 -0.71 10.05
C ILE A 54 3.23 -0.04 8.69
N ASN A 55 3.05 -0.82 7.64
CA ASN A 55 2.87 -0.35 6.27
C ASN A 55 1.37 -0.11 6.05
N VAL A 56 0.99 0.98 5.42
CA VAL A 56 -0.41 1.39 5.32
C VAL A 56 -0.89 1.34 3.88
N MET A 57 -2.02 0.67 3.67
CA MET A 57 -2.71 0.62 2.38
C MET A 57 -3.32 1.98 2.04
N ILE A 58 -3.03 2.47 0.85
CA ILE A 58 -3.64 3.65 0.24
C ILE A 58 -4.45 3.19 -0.97
N ARG A 59 -5.70 2.85 -0.74
CA ARG A 59 -6.66 2.38 -1.76
C ARG A 59 -8.05 2.86 -1.36
N PRO A 60 -8.64 3.83 -2.09
CA PRO A 60 -9.86 4.54 -1.64
C PRO A 60 -11.12 3.70 -1.76
N ARG A 61 -11.13 2.69 -2.64
CA ARG A 61 -12.29 1.82 -2.92
C ARG A 61 -11.88 0.47 -3.49
N GLY A 62 -12.78 -0.48 -3.45
CA GLY A 62 -12.67 -1.76 -4.15
C GLY A 62 -12.82 -1.62 -5.68
N GLY A 63 -12.79 -2.75 -6.36
CA GLY A 63 -12.84 -2.81 -7.83
C GLY A 63 -11.49 -2.58 -8.48
N ASP A 64 -11.48 -1.91 -9.64
CA ASP A 64 -10.28 -1.66 -10.43
C ASP A 64 -9.28 -0.70 -9.77
N PHE A 65 -8.17 -0.44 -10.44
CA PHE A 65 -7.08 0.43 -9.99
C PHE A 65 -6.93 1.70 -10.85
N CYS A 66 -8.00 2.03 -11.61
CA CYS A 66 -8.09 3.26 -12.42
C CYS A 66 -8.97 4.27 -11.68
N TYR A 67 -8.36 5.22 -11.01
CA TYR A 67 -9.07 6.14 -10.12
C TYR A 67 -9.48 7.42 -10.84
N SER A 68 -10.61 8.02 -10.42
CA SER A 68 -10.99 9.37 -10.81
C SER A 68 -10.02 10.41 -10.23
N ASP A 69 -10.10 11.64 -10.71
CA ASP A 69 -9.26 12.73 -10.16
C ASP A 69 -9.56 12.98 -8.67
N LEU A 70 -10.83 12.93 -8.26
CA LEU A 70 -11.21 13.09 -6.86
C LEU A 70 -10.76 11.93 -5.97
N GLU A 71 -10.84 10.69 -6.47
CA GLU A 71 -10.29 9.54 -5.75
C GLU A 71 -8.78 9.66 -5.59
N PHE A 72 -8.08 10.14 -6.61
CA PHE A 72 -6.64 10.35 -6.53
C PHE A 72 -6.27 11.51 -5.59
N GLU A 73 -7.06 12.57 -5.53
CA GLU A 73 -6.90 13.63 -4.52
C GLU A 73 -7.03 13.07 -3.10
N ALA A 74 -8.03 12.21 -2.86
CA ALA A 74 -8.19 11.53 -1.58
C ALA A 74 -6.98 10.64 -1.24
N MET A 75 -6.45 9.88 -2.21
CA MET A 75 -5.25 9.08 -2.02
C MET A 75 -4.03 9.92 -1.63
N LYS A 76 -3.85 11.09 -2.23
CA LYS A 76 -2.76 12.01 -1.89
C LYS A 76 -2.89 12.54 -0.47
N GLU A 77 -4.11 12.87 -0.05
CA GLU A 77 -4.38 13.34 1.31
C GLU A 77 -4.15 12.22 2.34
N ASP A 78 -4.66 11.02 2.09
CA ASP A 78 -4.40 9.85 2.94
C ASP A 78 -2.91 9.59 3.08
N ALA A 79 -2.15 9.65 1.99
CA ALA A 79 -0.70 9.45 2.02
C ALA A 79 0.01 10.48 2.92
N ARG A 80 -0.39 11.75 2.88
CA ARG A 80 0.15 12.80 3.76
C ARG A 80 -0.18 12.50 5.23
N LEU A 81 -1.45 12.23 5.51
CA LEU A 81 -1.95 12.00 6.87
C LEU A 81 -1.27 10.78 7.52
N PHE A 82 -1.15 9.67 6.81
CA PHE A 82 -0.50 8.47 7.35
C PHE A 82 1.02 8.64 7.50
N LYS A 83 1.66 9.33 6.57
CA LYS A 83 3.07 9.69 6.72
C LYS A 83 3.30 10.55 7.98
N GLU A 84 2.52 11.59 8.18
CA GLU A 84 2.58 12.47 9.35
C GLU A 84 2.27 11.72 10.65
N ALA A 85 1.35 10.76 10.60
CA ALA A 85 1.00 9.92 11.74
C ALA A 85 2.06 8.86 12.08
N GLY A 86 3.08 8.67 11.25
CA GLY A 86 4.20 7.78 11.52
C GLY A 86 4.10 6.39 10.89
N ALA A 87 3.44 6.27 9.73
CA ALA A 87 3.52 5.04 8.93
C ALA A 87 4.97 4.70 8.58
N ASN A 88 5.28 3.41 8.47
CA ASN A 88 6.63 2.95 8.14
C ASN A 88 6.85 2.80 6.64
N ALA A 89 5.79 2.54 5.88
CA ALA A 89 5.75 2.53 4.43
C ALA A 89 4.31 2.77 3.94
N LEU A 90 4.16 3.14 2.68
CA LEU A 90 2.85 3.21 2.02
C LEU A 90 2.75 2.13 0.94
N VAL A 91 1.55 1.59 0.79
CA VAL A 91 1.22 0.53 -0.16
C VAL A 91 0.12 1.03 -1.08
N PHE A 92 0.36 1.07 -2.37
CA PHE A 92 -0.64 1.49 -3.37
C PHE A 92 -0.39 0.85 -4.72
N GLY A 93 -1.31 1.04 -5.67
CA GLY A 93 -1.16 0.65 -7.07
C GLY A 93 -2.15 1.41 -7.93
N ILE A 94 -1.67 2.01 -9.01
CA ILE A 94 -2.47 2.83 -9.93
C ILE A 94 -2.18 2.38 -11.36
N LEU A 95 -3.24 2.03 -12.07
CA LEU A 95 -3.16 1.61 -13.46
C LEU A 95 -3.90 2.60 -14.37
N THR A 96 -3.51 2.61 -15.64
CA THR A 96 -4.26 3.27 -16.71
C THR A 96 -5.40 2.34 -17.19
N PRO A 97 -6.38 2.85 -17.94
CA PRO A 97 -7.41 1.99 -18.53
C PRO A 97 -6.87 0.88 -19.45
N GLU A 98 -5.68 1.07 -20.00
CA GLU A 98 -5.01 0.09 -20.87
C GLU A 98 -4.24 -0.99 -20.06
N GLY A 99 -4.33 -0.97 -18.74
CA GLY A 99 -3.64 -1.94 -17.87
C GLY A 99 -2.13 -1.68 -17.73
N LYS A 100 -1.67 -0.46 -17.92
CA LYS A 100 -0.30 -0.05 -17.69
C LYS A 100 -0.14 0.64 -16.34
N ILE A 101 1.08 0.70 -15.83
CA ILE A 101 1.39 1.53 -14.65
C ILE A 101 1.09 2.99 -14.98
N ASP A 102 0.24 3.65 -14.18
CA ASP A 102 0.07 5.10 -14.26
C ASP A 102 1.30 5.79 -13.64
N LYS A 103 2.32 5.99 -14.47
CA LYS A 103 3.61 6.55 -14.02
C LYS A 103 3.48 7.95 -13.49
N THR A 104 2.59 8.77 -14.08
CA THR A 104 2.41 10.17 -13.67
C THR A 104 1.87 10.24 -12.26
N ARG A 105 0.74 9.59 -12.00
CA ARG A 105 0.11 9.58 -10.66
C ARG A 105 0.95 8.82 -9.64
N SER A 106 1.57 7.71 -10.04
CA SER A 106 2.47 6.97 -9.15
C SER A 106 3.66 7.82 -8.71
N ARG A 107 4.26 8.60 -9.62
CA ARG A 107 5.37 9.52 -9.29
C ARG A 107 4.95 10.59 -8.28
N GLU A 108 3.76 11.18 -8.43
CA GLU A 108 3.24 12.15 -7.48
C GLU A 108 3.05 11.54 -6.09
N LEU A 109 2.46 10.35 -6.01
CA LEU A 109 2.21 9.69 -4.75
C LEU A 109 3.52 9.24 -4.06
N ILE A 110 4.49 8.76 -4.83
CA ILE A 110 5.83 8.43 -4.35
C ILE A 110 6.51 9.69 -3.78
N ALA A 111 6.42 10.82 -4.46
CA ALA A 111 7.01 12.08 -3.99
C ALA A 111 6.41 12.51 -2.63
N ILE A 112 5.10 12.34 -2.45
CA ILE A 112 4.42 12.60 -1.17
C ILE A 112 4.91 11.62 -0.10
N ALA A 113 5.06 10.34 -0.42
CA ALA A 113 5.49 9.30 0.51
C ALA A 113 6.92 9.53 1.03
N ARG A 114 7.82 10.02 0.18
CA ARG A 114 9.24 10.17 0.54
C ARG A 114 9.45 10.92 1.87
N PRO A 115 10.35 10.47 2.74
CA PRO A 115 11.36 9.40 2.55
C PRO A 115 10.86 7.98 2.83
N LEU A 116 9.56 7.76 3.07
CA LEU A 116 9.01 6.43 3.32
C LEU A 116 9.18 5.54 2.09
N PRO A 117 9.56 4.27 2.27
CA PRO A 117 9.55 3.30 1.19
C PRO A 117 8.11 3.02 0.71
N VAL A 118 8.00 2.60 -0.53
CA VAL A 118 6.73 2.33 -1.20
C VAL A 118 6.68 0.88 -1.66
N THR A 119 5.51 0.25 -1.47
CA THR A 119 5.18 -1.04 -2.07
C THR A 119 4.10 -0.83 -3.13
N PHE A 120 4.33 -1.31 -4.34
CA PHE A 120 3.27 -1.43 -5.34
C PHE A 120 2.56 -2.76 -5.15
N HIS A 121 1.27 -2.72 -4.87
CA HIS A 121 0.49 -3.90 -4.50
C HIS A 121 0.08 -4.76 -5.71
N ARG A 122 -0.81 -5.73 -5.50
CA ARG A 122 -1.26 -6.71 -6.51
C ARG A 122 -1.95 -6.13 -7.75
N ALA A 123 -2.14 -4.81 -7.86
CA ALA A 123 -2.43 -4.19 -9.16
C ALA A 123 -1.37 -4.55 -10.21
N PHE A 124 -0.15 -4.89 -9.79
CA PHE A 124 0.88 -5.43 -10.65
C PHE A 124 0.43 -6.70 -11.39
N ASP A 125 -0.30 -7.60 -10.72
CA ASP A 125 -0.80 -8.84 -11.32
C ASP A 125 -1.90 -8.60 -12.37
N MET A 126 -2.46 -7.38 -12.41
CA MET A 126 -3.50 -6.96 -13.37
C MET A 126 -2.94 -6.16 -14.55
N THR A 127 -1.63 -6.03 -14.65
CA THR A 127 -1.00 -5.31 -15.77
C THR A 127 -1.06 -6.13 -17.05
N SER A 128 -1.19 -5.44 -18.19
CA SER A 128 -1.22 -6.08 -19.52
C SER A 128 0.11 -6.70 -19.92
N ASP A 129 1.22 -6.18 -19.41
CA ASP A 129 2.58 -6.69 -19.62
C ASP A 129 3.39 -6.54 -18.32
N PRO A 130 3.62 -7.64 -17.58
CA PRO A 130 4.36 -7.59 -16.31
C PRO A 130 5.84 -7.26 -16.49
N PHE A 131 6.43 -7.52 -17.66
CA PHE A 131 7.83 -7.16 -17.94
C PHE A 131 7.98 -5.65 -18.14
N GLU A 132 7.08 -5.02 -18.91
CA GLU A 132 7.02 -3.56 -19.02
C GLU A 132 6.75 -2.93 -17.65
N ALA A 133 5.78 -3.48 -16.92
CA ALA A 133 5.38 -2.95 -15.61
C ALA A 133 6.52 -2.97 -14.58
N ILE A 134 7.34 -4.03 -14.53
CA ILE A 134 8.44 -4.08 -13.55
C ILE A 134 9.52 -3.04 -13.89
N GLU A 135 9.81 -2.82 -15.16
CA GLU A 135 10.75 -1.78 -15.58
C GLU A 135 10.26 -0.38 -15.23
N ASP A 136 8.95 -0.12 -15.43
CA ASP A 136 8.33 1.14 -15.02
C ASP A 136 8.42 1.37 -13.50
N LEU A 137 8.21 0.35 -12.70
CA LEU A 137 8.32 0.44 -11.23
C LEU A 137 9.76 0.65 -10.76
N ILE A 138 10.74 0.04 -11.44
CA ILE A 138 12.17 0.28 -11.19
C ILE A 138 12.51 1.74 -11.50
N GLU A 139 12.08 2.26 -12.66
CA GLU A 139 12.29 3.67 -13.05
C GLU A 139 11.67 4.65 -12.02
N LEU A 140 10.50 4.32 -11.48
CA LEU A 140 9.83 5.10 -10.45
C LEU A 140 10.51 5.04 -9.08
N GLY A 141 11.42 4.10 -8.87
CA GLY A 141 12.11 3.91 -7.58
C GLY A 141 11.25 3.26 -6.52
N VAL A 142 10.33 2.38 -6.90
CA VAL A 142 9.53 1.57 -5.98
C VAL A 142 10.42 0.51 -5.34
N GLU A 143 10.36 0.39 -4.01
CA GLU A 143 11.24 -0.53 -3.28
C GLU A 143 10.74 -1.96 -3.24
N ARG A 144 9.43 -2.18 -3.37
CA ARG A 144 8.81 -3.51 -3.29
C ARG A 144 7.64 -3.65 -4.24
N VAL A 145 7.47 -4.84 -4.77
CA VAL A 145 6.28 -5.25 -5.51
C VAL A 145 5.65 -6.43 -4.78
N LEU A 146 4.35 -6.35 -4.51
CA LEU A 146 3.55 -7.45 -4.00
C LEU A 146 2.88 -8.14 -5.19
N THR A 147 3.17 -9.41 -5.38
CA THR A 147 2.60 -10.22 -6.46
C THR A 147 2.21 -11.58 -5.94
N SER A 148 1.17 -12.18 -6.52
CA SER A 148 0.82 -13.59 -6.34
C SER A 148 1.41 -14.49 -7.44
N GLY A 149 2.22 -13.91 -8.33
CA GLY A 149 2.83 -14.62 -9.47
C GLY A 149 2.06 -14.49 -10.78
N GLY A 150 1.00 -13.67 -10.81
CA GLY A 150 0.08 -13.55 -11.93
C GLY A 150 -0.94 -14.70 -11.96
N GLU A 151 -1.66 -14.86 -13.09
CA GLU A 151 -2.57 -15.99 -13.37
C GLU A 151 -1.84 -17.11 -14.13
#